data_664127d014e93a757e372f3cae2e5808
#
_entry.id   664127d014e93a757e372f3cae2e5808
#
_cell.length_a   1.000
_cell.length_b   1.000
_cell.length_c   1.000
_cell.angle_alpha   90.00
_cell.angle_beta   90.00
_cell.angle_gamma   90.00
#
_symmetry.space_group_name_H-M   'P 1'
#
loop_
_entity.id
_entity.type
_entity.pdbx_description
1 polymer ?
#
loop_
_entity_poly.entity_id
_entity_poly.type
_entity_poly.pdbx_seq_one_letter_code
_entity_poly.pdbx_strand_id
1 'polypeptide(L)'
;MITALVPKPYRTATHYVTVPNCDNGTLPVTVIGLGQPVLLLHAYGMDTREFLPFLLPLTTKYQFYLPHFRGFGLAKSIPLTQFDFLGQYAEDINAVIEQICSWRDRDSIAVAAISMGAQVMWAYFERYGIEKVSRYLNIDQNLAIHNQHDWQGGLFGTRQTEVFDIFQELLDAGLEYEHVDSFNHLPHTLKRRTTDTERMFSLLSASQPRSQAFIHLMTHKTDNQLVFYNHETWKHKMHCLQAYLALPYDFRHVAETLTIPVVNLIGGRSQLYDPKWQSRVTQMLPNATEVILPKSGHAVPLDAPVGFYKVLKGFLENK
;
A
#
# COMPACT_ATOMS: atom_id res chain seq x y z
N MET A 1 -16.22 -10.75 25.77
CA MET A 1 -15.69 -11.82 26.64
C MET A 1 -14.63 -12.72 26.00
N ILE A 2 -14.59 -12.89 24.68
CA ILE A 2 -13.57 -13.70 23.95
C ILE A 2 -12.16 -13.07 23.96
N THR A 3 -12.06 -11.75 23.98
CA THR A 3 -10.78 -11.02 23.98
C THR A 3 -9.88 -11.30 25.20
N ALA A 4 -10.45 -11.78 26.31
CA ALA A 4 -9.69 -12.10 27.52
C ALA A 4 -8.87 -13.41 27.42
N LEU A 5 -9.22 -14.29 26.49
CA LEU A 5 -8.58 -15.60 26.32
C LEU A 5 -7.37 -15.57 25.39
N VAL A 6 -7.22 -14.52 24.56
CA VAL A 6 -6.07 -14.40 23.64
C VAL A 6 -4.87 -13.80 24.38
N PRO A 7 -3.69 -14.44 24.38
CA PRO A 7 -2.47 -13.89 25.01
C PRO A 7 -2.12 -12.49 24.48
N LYS A 8 -1.52 -11.64 25.33
CA LYS A 8 -1.18 -10.24 24.99
C LYS A 8 -0.50 -10.03 23.63
N PRO A 9 0.52 -10.84 23.23
CA PRO A 9 1.20 -10.60 21.95
C PRO A 9 0.31 -10.83 20.72
N TYR A 10 -0.80 -11.51 20.85
CA TYR A 10 -1.74 -11.83 19.75
C TYR A 10 -2.99 -10.97 19.75
N ARG A 11 -3.13 -10.04 20.72
CA ARG A 11 -4.27 -9.12 20.76
C ARG A 11 -3.98 -7.90 19.92
N THR A 12 -4.93 -7.53 19.09
CA THR A 12 -4.92 -6.24 18.41
C THR A 12 -5.51 -5.16 19.33
N ALA A 13 -4.94 -3.97 19.24
CA ALA A 13 -5.50 -2.73 19.80
C ALA A 13 -5.58 -1.69 18.68
N THR A 14 -6.49 -0.73 18.81
CA THR A 14 -6.49 0.45 17.94
C THR A 14 -6.00 1.64 18.75
N HIS A 15 -4.92 2.25 18.29
CA HIS A 15 -4.42 3.52 18.77
C HIS A 15 -4.83 4.63 17.81
N TYR A 16 -4.95 5.83 18.32
CA TYR A 16 -5.31 6.99 17.51
C TYR A 16 -4.17 8.00 17.57
N VAL A 17 -3.67 8.38 16.41
CA VAL A 17 -2.56 9.33 16.28
C VAL A 17 -3.11 10.63 15.71
N THR A 18 -2.78 11.75 16.34
CA THR A 18 -3.12 13.07 15.82
C THR A 18 -2.37 13.33 14.52
N VAL A 19 -3.11 13.66 13.47
CA VAL A 19 -2.55 13.93 12.13
C VAL A 19 -3.00 15.30 11.62
N PRO A 20 -2.23 15.95 10.75
CA PRO A 20 -2.60 17.25 10.16
C PRO A 20 -3.88 17.16 9.33
N ASN A 21 -4.60 18.29 9.21
CA ASN A 21 -5.72 18.45 8.29
C ASN A 21 -6.76 17.30 8.38
N CYS A 22 -7.14 16.93 9.60
CA CYS A 22 -8.13 15.90 9.88
C CYS A 22 -9.21 16.48 10.82
N ASP A 23 -10.46 16.50 10.39
CA ASP A 23 -11.56 17.09 11.16
C ASP A 23 -11.75 16.45 12.54
N ASN A 24 -11.49 15.16 12.67
CA ASN A 24 -11.47 14.44 13.94
C ASN A 24 -10.08 14.41 14.62
N GLY A 25 -9.08 15.04 14.01
CA GLY A 25 -7.72 15.16 14.54
C GLY A 25 -6.90 13.88 14.60
N THR A 26 -7.47 12.69 14.30
CA THR A 26 -6.77 11.42 14.56
C THR A 26 -6.93 10.39 13.45
N LEU A 27 -5.84 9.64 13.22
CA LEU A 27 -5.79 8.49 12.32
C LEU A 27 -5.75 7.18 13.14
N PRO A 28 -6.59 6.18 12.84
CA PRO A 28 -6.54 4.89 13.51
C PRO A 28 -5.33 4.08 13.07
N VAL A 29 -4.63 3.49 14.04
CA VAL A 29 -3.48 2.61 13.88
C VAL A 29 -3.77 1.30 14.59
N THR A 30 -3.87 0.20 13.87
CA THR A 30 -3.98 -1.13 14.47
C THR A 30 -2.61 -1.54 15.01
N VAL A 31 -2.54 -1.97 16.25
CA VAL A 31 -1.29 -2.38 16.91
C VAL A 31 -1.41 -3.83 17.34
N ILE A 32 -0.39 -4.63 17.06
CA ILE A 32 -0.30 -6.04 17.50
C ILE A 32 1.14 -6.38 17.87
N GLY A 33 1.30 -7.20 18.87
CA GLY A 33 2.59 -7.72 19.32
C GLY A 33 3.25 -6.92 20.43
N LEU A 34 4.45 -7.34 20.79
CA LEU A 34 5.29 -6.78 21.83
C LEU A 34 6.73 -6.70 21.31
N GLY A 35 7.56 -5.83 21.89
CA GLY A 35 8.99 -5.74 21.55
C GLY A 35 9.33 -4.59 20.61
N GLN A 36 10.20 -4.81 19.62
CA GLN A 36 10.71 -3.74 18.75
C GLN A 36 9.61 -3.17 17.84
N PRO A 37 9.48 -1.84 17.74
CA PRO A 37 8.47 -1.22 16.90
C PRO A 37 8.78 -1.40 15.40
N VAL A 38 7.76 -1.73 14.63
CA VAL A 38 7.80 -1.86 13.18
C VAL A 38 6.56 -1.20 12.60
N LEU A 39 6.75 -0.29 11.66
CA LEU A 39 5.67 0.29 10.87
C LEU A 39 5.43 -0.56 9.63
N LEU A 40 4.18 -0.86 9.28
CA LEU A 40 3.83 -1.57 8.06
C LEU A 40 2.69 -0.86 7.34
N LEU A 41 2.92 -0.47 6.07
CA LEU A 41 2.00 0.31 5.25
C LEU A 41 1.35 -0.56 4.18
N HIS A 42 0.01 -0.43 4.05
CA HIS A 42 -0.79 -1.24 3.13
C HIS A 42 -0.86 -0.66 1.71
N ALA A 43 -1.31 -1.50 0.76
CA ALA A 43 -1.55 -1.11 -0.62
C ALA A 43 -2.90 -0.40 -0.81
N TYR A 44 -3.11 0.15 -2.01
CA TYR A 44 -4.40 0.70 -2.45
C TYR A 44 -5.52 -0.34 -2.33
N GLY A 45 -6.63 0.07 -1.76
CA GLY A 45 -7.82 -0.77 -1.60
C GLY A 45 -7.75 -1.82 -0.50
N MET A 46 -6.60 -1.98 0.19
CA MET A 46 -6.45 -2.96 1.26
C MET A 46 -6.91 -2.43 2.62
N ASP A 47 -7.33 -3.36 3.48
CA ASP A 47 -7.37 -3.15 4.92
C ASP A 47 -6.04 -3.61 5.53
N THR A 48 -5.40 -2.76 6.30
CA THR A 48 -4.08 -3.07 6.90
C THR A 48 -4.09 -4.35 7.75
N ARG A 49 -5.26 -4.77 8.26
CA ARG A 49 -5.43 -6.00 9.03
C ARG A 49 -5.25 -7.28 8.20
N GLU A 50 -5.24 -7.19 6.88
CA GLU A 50 -4.94 -8.32 5.99
C GLU A 50 -3.52 -8.86 6.16
N PHE A 51 -2.61 -8.08 6.75
CA PHE A 51 -1.26 -8.54 7.09
C PHE A 51 -1.20 -9.41 8.36
N LEU A 52 -2.21 -9.39 9.21
CA LEU A 52 -2.18 -10.07 10.52
C LEU A 52 -1.74 -11.54 10.46
N PRO A 53 -2.19 -12.37 9.49
CA PRO A 53 -1.73 -13.77 9.40
C PRO A 53 -0.22 -13.94 9.27
N PHE A 54 0.46 -12.99 8.61
CA PHE A 54 1.92 -13.02 8.42
C PHE A 54 2.67 -12.51 9.65
N LEU A 55 2.03 -11.66 10.44
CA LEU A 55 2.65 -11.01 11.59
C LEU A 55 2.56 -11.86 12.85
N LEU A 56 1.51 -12.67 13.02
CA LEU A 56 1.27 -13.47 14.21
C LEU A 56 2.50 -14.25 14.72
N PRO A 57 3.29 -14.95 13.89
CA PRO A 57 4.48 -15.66 14.36
C PRO A 57 5.62 -14.76 14.86
N LEU A 58 5.56 -13.47 14.59
CA LEU A 58 6.59 -12.48 14.91
C LEU A 58 6.23 -11.58 16.09
N THR A 59 4.99 -11.63 16.56
CA THR A 59 4.42 -10.70 17.57
C THR A 59 5.03 -10.82 18.97
N THR A 60 5.76 -11.88 19.28
CA THR A 60 6.49 -12.00 20.54
C THR A 60 7.80 -11.19 20.59
N LYS A 61 8.35 -10.84 19.41
CA LYS A 61 9.61 -10.11 19.28
C LYS A 61 9.42 -8.68 18.76
N TYR A 62 8.36 -8.47 17.98
CA TYR A 62 8.07 -7.22 17.29
C TYR A 62 6.67 -6.72 17.63
N GLN A 63 6.54 -5.42 17.77
CA GLN A 63 5.26 -4.74 17.85
C GLN A 63 5.01 -4.00 16.54
N PHE A 64 3.97 -4.45 15.83
CA PHE A 64 3.59 -3.89 14.53
C PHE A 64 2.56 -2.79 14.71
N TYR A 65 2.82 -1.68 14.05
CA TYR A 65 1.94 -0.52 13.92
C TYR A 65 1.44 -0.47 12.48
N LEU A 66 0.15 -0.56 12.31
CA LEU A 66 -0.54 -0.74 11.04
C LEU A 66 -1.54 0.43 10.87
N PRO A 67 -1.10 1.60 10.39
CA PRO A 67 -2.00 2.71 10.14
C PRO A 67 -2.98 2.35 9.03
N HIS A 68 -4.19 2.89 9.14
CA HIS A 68 -5.17 2.87 8.07
C HIS A 68 -5.10 4.20 7.34
N PHE A 69 -4.70 4.21 6.06
CA PHE A 69 -4.74 5.44 5.27
C PHE A 69 -6.17 5.98 5.19
N ARG A 70 -6.31 7.30 5.12
CA ARG A 70 -7.61 7.96 4.91
C ARG A 70 -8.35 7.27 3.77
N GLY A 71 -9.64 7.09 3.91
CA GLY A 71 -10.49 6.40 2.93
C GLY A 71 -10.40 4.87 2.95
N PHE A 72 -9.55 4.25 3.79
CA PHE A 72 -9.39 2.80 3.83
C PHE A 72 -9.55 2.22 5.25
N GLY A 73 -9.98 0.98 5.34
CA GLY A 73 -10.08 0.23 6.58
C GLY A 73 -10.88 0.96 7.67
N LEU A 74 -10.28 1.15 8.85
CA LEU A 74 -10.91 1.89 9.95
C LEU A 74 -10.95 3.42 9.71
N ALA A 75 -10.17 3.94 8.76
CA ALA A 75 -10.14 5.36 8.37
C ALA A 75 -11.04 5.67 7.16
N LYS A 76 -11.96 4.78 6.79
CA LYS A 76 -12.81 4.92 5.59
C LYS A 76 -13.65 6.21 5.54
N SER A 77 -14.00 6.77 6.70
CA SER A 77 -14.78 8.01 6.82
C SER A 77 -13.91 9.27 6.89
N ILE A 78 -12.57 9.13 6.91
CA ILE A 78 -11.66 10.27 6.98
C ILE A 78 -11.34 10.70 5.54
N PRO A 79 -11.75 11.91 5.10
CA PRO A 79 -11.54 12.35 3.73
C PRO A 79 -10.09 12.79 3.48
N LEU A 80 -9.70 12.78 2.21
CA LEU A 80 -8.58 13.57 1.73
C LEU A 80 -8.98 15.06 1.67
N THR A 81 -8.05 15.92 1.99
CA THR A 81 -8.20 17.38 1.91
C THR A 81 -7.24 18.00 0.90
N GLN A 82 -6.34 17.20 0.34
CA GLN A 82 -5.36 17.60 -0.67
C GLN A 82 -5.51 16.73 -1.92
N PHE A 83 -5.31 17.32 -3.09
CA PHE A 83 -5.31 16.58 -4.35
C PHE A 83 -4.10 15.64 -4.46
N ASP A 84 -2.92 16.08 -3.98
CA ASP A 84 -1.74 15.24 -3.78
C ASP A 84 -1.95 14.29 -2.58
N PHE A 85 -2.62 13.18 -2.83
CA PHE A 85 -2.93 12.22 -1.77
C PHE A 85 -1.69 11.48 -1.23
N LEU A 86 -0.67 11.23 -2.07
CA LEU A 86 0.58 10.61 -1.60
C LEU A 86 1.31 11.53 -0.63
N GLY A 87 1.35 12.83 -0.96
CA GLY A 87 1.92 13.83 -0.07
C GLY A 87 1.13 13.96 1.22
N GLN A 88 -0.20 13.95 1.18
CA GLN A 88 -1.02 14.00 2.39
C GLN A 88 -0.85 12.73 3.24
N TYR A 89 -0.78 11.55 2.63
CA TYR A 89 -0.46 10.33 3.38
C TYR A 89 0.95 10.35 3.98
N ALA A 90 1.93 10.93 3.30
CA ALA A 90 3.27 11.10 3.85
C ALA A 90 3.27 12.02 5.08
N GLU A 91 2.45 13.09 5.11
CA GLU A 91 2.24 13.92 6.30
C GLU A 91 1.63 13.13 7.46
N ASP A 92 0.61 12.33 7.18
CA ASP A 92 -0.02 11.45 8.19
C ASP A 92 0.98 10.43 8.74
N ILE A 93 1.78 9.81 7.86
CA ILE A 93 2.79 8.81 8.27
C ILE A 93 3.93 9.44 9.03
N ASN A 94 4.32 10.66 8.71
CA ASN A 94 5.28 11.39 9.54
C ASN A 94 4.78 11.54 10.98
N ALA A 95 3.54 11.98 11.17
CA ALA A 95 2.94 12.08 12.50
C ALA A 95 2.89 10.71 13.23
N VAL A 96 2.58 9.63 12.50
CA VAL A 96 2.57 8.26 13.05
C VAL A 96 3.98 7.84 13.46
N ILE A 97 4.99 8.05 12.64
CA ILE A 97 6.39 7.69 12.94
C ILE A 97 6.89 8.47 14.17
N GLU A 98 6.69 9.78 14.21
CA GLU A 98 7.07 10.62 15.36
C GLU A 98 6.40 10.13 16.65
N GLN A 99 5.11 9.80 16.58
CA GLN A 99 4.37 9.31 17.73
C GLN A 99 4.86 7.93 18.20
N ILE A 100 5.18 7.01 17.29
CA ILE A 100 5.76 5.71 17.64
C ILE A 100 7.13 5.88 18.27
N CYS A 101 7.99 6.71 17.70
CA CYS A 101 9.30 7.01 18.24
C CYS A 101 9.19 7.55 19.68
N SER A 102 8.26 8.49 19.91
CA SER A 102 8.00 9.03 21.25
C SER A 102 7.46 7.98 22.22
N TRP A 103 6.46 7.17 21.84
CA TRP A 103 5.90 6.12 22.70
C TRP A 103 6.89 5.03 23.08
N ARG A 104 7.89 4.81 22.21
CA ARG A 104 8.83 3.70 22.34
C ARG A 104 10.22 4.11 22.80
N ASP A 105 10.43 5.42 23.01
CA ASP A 105 11.74 6.00 23.33
C ASP A 105 12.82 5.51 22.33
N ARG A 106 12.58 5.81 21.04
CA ARG A 106 13.44 5.42 19.92
C ARG A 106 13.68 6.59 18.99
N ASP A 107 14.90 6.70 18.47
CA ASP A 107 15.24 7.71 17.46
C ASP A 107 14.66 7.35 16.09
N SER A 108 14.58 6.05 15.78
CA SER A 108 14.13 5.54 14.49
C SER A 108 13.49 4.15 14.59
N ILE A 109 12.71 3.78 13.57
CA ILE A 109 11.99 2.50 13.48
C ILE A 109 12.23 1.81 12.15
N ALA A 110 12.03 0.48 12.12
CA ALA A 110 11.96 -0.27 10.85
C ALA A 110 10.62 -0.05 10.16
N VAL A 111 10.64 0.10 8.83
CA VAL A 111 9.43 0.30 8.02
C VAL A 111 9.36 -0.75 6.90
N ALA A 112 8.19 -1.36 6.72
CA ALA A 112 7.87 -2.18 5.56
C ALA A 112 6.65 -1.58 4.85
N ALA A 113 6.68 -1.49 3.53
CA ALA A 113 5.58 -0.90 2.77
C ALA A 113 5.37 -1.59 1.44
N ILE A 114 4.12 -1.81 1.06
CA ILE A 114 3.75 -2.47 -0.19
C ILE A 114 3.00 -1.50 -1.12
N SER A 115 3.37 -1.52 -2.41
CA SER A 115 2.62 -0.81 -3.46
C SER A 115 2.39 0.67 -3.11
N MET A 116 1.14 1.14 -3.08
CA MET A 116 0.79 2.52 -2.68
C MET A 116 1.47 2.94 -1.36
N GLY A 117 1.51 2.07 -0.35
CA GLY A 117 2.21 2.36 0.90
C GLY A 117 3.71 2.63 0.70
N ALA A 118 4.32 1.97 -0.28
CA ALA A 118 5.72 2.23 -0.64
C ALA A 118 5.87 3.56 -1.41
N GLN A 119 4.90 3.95 -2.26
CA GLN A 119 4.89 5.31 -2.84
C GLN A 119 4.78 6.39 -1.77
N VAL A 120 3.96 6.16 -0.75
CA VAL A 120 3.86 7.06 0.41
C VAL A 120 5.21 7.16 1.12
N MET A 121 5.98 6.07 1.23
CA MET A 121 7.32 6.13 1.84
C MET A 121 8.32 6.89 0.97
N TRP A 122 8.24 6.82 -0.37
CA TRP A 122 9.07 7.66 -1.23
C TRP A 122 8.73 9.14 -1.05
N ALA A 123 7.44 9.51 -0.99
CA ALA A 123 7.00 10.87 -0.68
C ALA A 123 7.41 11.31 0.75
N TYR A 124 7.43 10.39 1.71
CA TYR A 124 7.92 10.63 3.05
C TYR A 124 9.42 10.97 3.05
N PHE A 125 10.25 10.15 2.40
CA PHE A 125 11.70 10.38 2.33
C PHE A 125 12.04 11.70 1.63
N GLU A 126 11.29 12.07 0.58
CA GLU A 126 11.45 13.35 -0.10
C GLU A 126 11.22 14.54 0.85
N ARG A 127 10.20 14.46 1.71
CA ARG A 127 9.73 15.58 2.54
C ARG A 127 10.38 15.65 3.91
N TYR A 128 10.67 14.48 4.50
CA TYR A 128 11.08 14.38 5.91
C TYR A 128 12.45 13.72 6.10
N GLY A 129 13.10 13.26 5.04
CA GLY A 129 14.39 12.59 5.12
C GLY A 129 14.33 11.18 5.71
N ILE A 130 15.47 10.69 6.19
CA ILE A 130 15.65 9.28 6.56
C ILE A 130 15.84 9.04 8.07
N GLU A 131 16.00 10.09 8.87
CA GLU A 131 16.50 10.05 10.24
C GLU A 131 15.64 9.19 11.17
N LYS A 132 14.33 9.15 10.89
CA LYS A 132 13.37 8.38 11.72
C LYS A 132 13.13 6.95 11.21
N VAL A 133 13.82 6.54 10.15
CA VAL A 133 13.70 5.19 9.55
C VAL A 133 15.05 4.49 9.64
N SER A 134 15.14 3.43 10.43
CA SER A 134 16.40 2.69 10.62
C SER A 134 16.74 1.74 9.46
N ARG A 135 15.71 1.25 8.74
CA ARG A 135 15.79 0.36 7.56
C ARG A 135 14.44 0.27 6.87
N TYR A 136 14.43 -0.03 5.59
CA TYR A 136 13.22 -0.03 4.78
C TYR A 136 13.06 -1.31 3.95
N LEU A 137 11.87 -1.92 3.98
CA LEU A 137 11.47 -3.01 3.09
C LEU A 137 10.46 -2.44 2.07
N ASN A 138 10.92 -2.27 0.83
CA ASN A 138 10.13 -1.88 -0.31
C ASN A 138 9.55 -3.13 -0.99
N ILE A 139 8.23 -3.26 -1.05
CA ILE A 139 7.57 -4.46 -1.55
C ILE A 139 6.89 -4.13 -2.87
N ASP A 140 7.49 -4.64 -3.95
CA ASP A 140 7.02 -4.58 -5.34
C ASP A 140 6.58 -3.18 -5.80
N GLN A 141 7.50 -2.20 -5.66
CA GLN A 141 7.22 -0.82 -6.04
C GLN A 141 8.43 -0.12 -6.65
N ASN A 142 8.17 0.72 -7.68
CA ASN A 142 9.15 1.58 -8.32
C ASN A 142 9.07 3.03 -7.79
N LEU A 143 10.02 3.86 -8.24
CA LEU A 143 10.17 5.25 -7.80
C LEU A 143 9.27 6.23 -8.55
N ALA A 144 8.77 5.87 -9.74
CA ALA A 144 7.92 6.73 -10.54
C ALA A 144 6.65 6.00 -11.00
N ILE A 145 5.54 6.76 -11.08
CA ILE A 145 4.25 6.25 -11.57
C ILE A 145 4.19 6.31 -13.09
N HIS A 146 4.67 7.38 -13.69
CA HIS A 146 4.60 7.56 -15.14
C HIS A 146 5.85 7.05 -15.84
N ASN A 147 5.65 6.46 -17.04
CA ASN A 147 6.74 6.25 -17.98
C ASN A 147 7.24 7.59 -18.51
N GLN A 148 8.56 7.68 -18.70
CA GLN A 148 9.24 8.83 -19.27
C GLN A 148 10.22 8.35 -20.34
N HIS A 149 10.82 9.26 -21.10
CA HIS A 149 11.77 8.92 -22.16
C HIS A 149 12.90 8.01 -21.67
N ASP A 150 13.45 8.27 -20.49
CA ASP A 150 14.57 7.56 -19.86
C ASP A 150 14.13 6.50 -18.84
N TRP A 151 12.82 6.37 -18.59
CA TRP A 151 12.23 5.50 -17.58
C TRP A 151 10.97 4.82 -18.08
N GLN A 152 11.05 3.52 -18.33
CA GLN A 152 9.90 2.70 -18.73
C GLN A 152 9.42 1.78 -17.58
N GLY A 153 9.79 2.13 -16.35
CA GLY A 153 9.43 1.40 -15.13
C GLY A 153 8.21 1.96 -14.39
N GLY A 154 7.40 2.79 -15.04
CA GLY A 154 6.15 3.29 -14.47
C GLY A 154 5.11 2.19 -14.26
N LEU A 155 3.99 2.56 -13.63
CA LEU A 155 2.87 1.66 -13.36
C LEU A 155 2.37 1.03 -14.67
N PHE A 156 2.24 -0.28 -14.73
CA PHE A 156 1.89 -1.13 -15.88
C PHE A 156 2.96 -1.18 -17.01
N GLY A 157 4.12 -0.58 -16.83
CA GLY A 157 5.21 -0.62 -17.80
C GLY A 157 4.78 -0.24 -19.21
N THR A 158 5.03 -1.09 -20.20
CA THR A 158 4.67 -0.85 -21.61
C THR A 158 3.16 -0.79 -21.87
N ARG A 159 2.33 -1.27 -20.96
CA ARG A 159 0.86 -1.22 -21.05
C ARG A 159 0.26 0.03 -20.38
N GLN A 160 1.10 0.94 -19.90
CA GLN A 160 0.64 2.11 -19.13
C GLN A 160 -0.44 2.90 -19.86
N THR A 161 -0.24 3.27 -21.11
CA THR A 161 -1.21 4.05 -21.89
C THR A 161 -2.55 3.32 -21.99
N GLU A 162 -2.54 2.04 -22.37
CA GLU A 162 -3.75 1.21 -22.46
C GLU A 162 -4.56 1.20 -21.17
N VAL A 163 -3.88 0.98 -20.03
CA VAL A 163 -4.57 0.86 -18.73
C VAL A 163 -4.98 2.23 -18.19
N PHE A 164 -4.18 3.26 -18.43
CA PHE A 164 -4.52 4.64 -18.04
C PHE A 164 -5.72 5.18 -18.82
N ASP A 165 -5.87 4.82 -20.09
CA ASP A 165 -7.06 5.15 -20.87
C ASP A 165 -8.32 4.53 -20.27
N ILE A 166 -8.26 3.26 -19.83
CA ILE A 166 -9.38 2.60 -19.11
C ILE A 166 -9.70 3.35 -17.80
N PHE A 167 -8.68 3.78 -17.06
CA PHE A 167 -8.89 4.54 -15.83
C PHE A 167 -9.48 5.93 -16.11
N GLN A 168 -9.01 6.61 -17.15
CA GLN A 168 -9.55 7.91 -17.55
C GLN A 168 -11.03 7.79 -17.96
N GLU A 169 -11.39 6.79 -18.76
CA GLU A 169 -12.79 6.52 -19.11
C GLU A 169 -13.68 6.23 -17.88
N LEU A 170 -13.12 5.57 -16.85
CA LEU A 170 -13.86 5.36 -15.59
C LEU A 170 -14.06 6.68 -14.85
N LEU A 171 -13.03 7.53 -14.77
CA LEU A 171 -13.10 8.84 -14.14
C LEU A 171 -14.11 9.73 -14.84
N ASP A 172 -14.05 9.83 -16.18
CA ASP A 172 -14.96 10.65 -16.99
C ASP A 172 -16.42 10.22 -16.79
N ALA A 173 -16.66 8.90 -16.75
CA ALA A 173 -17.99 8.37 -16.48
C ALA A 173 -18.45 8.63 -15.02
N GLY A 174 -17.52 8.81 -14.08
CA GLY A 174 -17.81 9.12 -12.67
C GLY A 174 -18.14 10.58 -12.40
N LEU A 175 -17.64 11.51 -13.23
CA LEU A 175 -17.79 12.96 -13.02
C LEU A 175 -19.24 13.41 -12.88
N GLU A 176 -20.16 12.90 -13.69
CA GLU A 176 -21.59 13.24 -13.60
C GLU A 176 -22.21 12.87 -12.24
N TYR A 177 -21.59 11.96 -11.50
CA TYR A 177 -22.12 11.34 -10.28
C TYR A 177 -21.36 11.76 -9.01
N GLU A 178 -20.50 12.76 -9.06
CA GLU A 178 -19.78 13.27 -7.87
C GLU A 178 -20.71 13.71 -6.74
N HIS A 179 -21.94 14.12 -7.07
CA HIS A 179 -22.99 14.48 -6.10
C HIS A 179 -23.63 13.27 -5.41
N VAL A 180 -23.37 12.04 -5.89
CA VAL A 180 -23.96 10.80 -5.34
C VAL A 180 -23.06 10.24 -4.25
N ASP A 181 -23.51 10.18 -3.01
CA ASP A 181 -22.68 9.71 -1.89
C ASP A 181 -22.56 8.20 -1.84
N SER A 182 -23.65 7.49 -2.08
CA SER A 182 -23.63 6.02 -1.99
C SER A 182 -23.40 5.37 -3.35
N PHE A 183 -22.41 4.49 -3.42
CA PHE A 183 -22.15 3.65 -4.59
C PHE A 183 -23.40 2.88 -5.07
N ASN A 184 -24.25 2.46 -4.14
CA ASN A 184 -25.46 1.72 -4.46
C ASN A 184 -26.46 2.54 -5.29
N HIS A 185 -26.42 3.88 -5.19
CA HIS A 185 -27.30 4.80 -5.94
C HIS A 185 -26.73 5.15 -7.32
N LEU A 186 -25.53 4.72 -7.67
CA LEU A 186 -24.96 4.92 -9.00
C LEU A 186 -25.70 4.09 -10.05
N PRO A 187 -25.73 4.54 -11.32
CA PRO A 187 -26.25 3.75 -12.42
C PRO A 187 -25.56 2.39 -12.54
N HIS A 188 -26.31 1.38 -12.98
CA HIS A 188 -25.79 0.03 -13.16
C HIS A 188 -24.56 -0.03 -14.09
N THR A 189 -24.54 0.79 -15.13
CA THR A 189 -23.43 0.91 -16.08
C THR A 189 -22.15 1.36 -15.41
N LEU A 190 -22.21 2.39 -14.56
CA LEU A 190 -21.03 2.90 -13.82
C LEU A 190 -20.58 1.90 -12.74
N LYS A 191 -21.52 1.32 -12.00
CA LYS A 191 -21.20 0.25 -11.03
C LYS A 191 -20.45 -0.89 -11.70
N ARG A 192 -20.94 -1.38 -12.83
CA ARG A 192 -20.31 -2.45 -13.58
C ARG A 192 -18.93 -2.04 -14.09
N ARG A 193 -18.77 -0.86 -14.67
CA ARG A 193 -17.47 -0.35 -15.13
C ARG A 193 -16.46 -0.29 -13.98
N THR A 194 -16.86 0.23 -12.82
CA THR A 194 -16.00 0.28 -11.62
C THR A 194 -15.55 -1.12 -11.20
N THR A 195 -16.49 -2.05 -11.05
CA THR A 195 -16.17 -3.42 -10.60
C THR A 195 -15.33 -4.19 -11.62
N ASP A 196 -15.57 -4.00 -12.92
CA ASP A 196 -14.79 -4.65 -13.99
C ASP A 196 -13.34 -4.09 -14.00
N THR A 197 -13.16 -2.79 -13.77
CA THR A 197 -11.83 -2.15 -13.65
C THR A 197 -11.09 -2.65 -12.40
N GLU A 198 -11.73 -2.72 -11.25
CA GLU A 198 -11.12 -3.27 -10.02
C GLU A 198 -10.76 -4.74 -10.17
N ARG A 199 -11.59 -5.52 -10.86
CA ARG A 199 -11.31 -6.92 -11.17
C ARG A 199 -10.11 -7.06 -12.12
N MET A 200 -10.04 -6.26 -13.17
CA MET A 200 -8.89 -6.21 -14.07
C MET A 200 -7.61 -5.91 -13.27
N PHE A 201 -7.61 -4.88 -12.45
CA PHE A 201 -6.47 -4.51 -11.61
C PHE A 201 -6.04 -5.66 -10.67
N SER A 202 -7.00 -6.31 -10.02
CA SER A 202 -6.73 -7.45 -9.12
C SER A 202 -6.11 -8.64 -9.87
N LEU A 203 -6.59 -8.94 -11.07
CA LEU A 203 -6.05 -10.01 -11.92
C LEU A 203 -4.64 -9.69 -12.44
N LEU A 204 -4.35 -8.43 -12.77
CA LEU A 204 -3.01 -7.97 -13.14
C LEU A 204 -2.05 -8.02 -11.94
N SER A 205 -2.57 -7.84 -10.72
CA SER A 205 -1.74 -7.90 -9.50
C SER A 205 -1.30 -9.31 -9.15
N ALA A 206 -2.04 -10.34 -9.54
CA ALA A 206 -1.77 -11.74 -9.21
C ALA A 206 -1.23 -12.51 -10.43
N SER A 207 -0.20 -13.32 -10.24
CA SER A 207 0.38 -14.14 -11.32
C SER A 207 0.26 -15.65 -11.10
N GLN A 208 -0.08 -16.07 -9.87
CA GLN A 208 -0.27 -17.49 -9.59
C GLN A 208 -1.66 -17.98 -9.99
N PRO A 209 -1.79 -19.15 -10.65
CA PRO A 209 -3.10 -19.68 -11.02
C PRO A 209 -4.08 -19.83 -9.85
N ARG A 210 -3.61 -20.19 -8.67
CA ARG A 210 -4.43 -20.27 -7.45
C ARG A 210 -4.96 -18.90 -6.99
N SER A 211 -4.11 -17.87 -7.07
CA SER A 211 -4.49 -16.49 -6.70
C SER A 211 -5.50 -15.94 -7.70
N GLN A 212 -5.26 -16.14 -8.98
CA GLN A 212 -6.20 -15.76 -10.03
C GLN A 212 -7.53 -16.52 -9.91
N ALA A 213 -7.50 -17.83 -9.65
CA ALA A 213 -8.70 -18.63 -9.40
C ALA A 213 -9.48 -18.13 -8.17
N PHE A 214 -8.78 -17.74 -7.10
CA PHE A 214 -9.41 -17.14 -5.93
C PHE A 214 -10.09 -15.80 -6.28
N ILE A 215 -9.40 -14.91 -6.99
CA ILE A 215 -9.98 -13.64 -7.46
C ILE A 215 -11.20 -13.90 -8.35
N HIS A 216 -11.10 -14.82 -9.32
CA HIS A 216 -12.22 -15.19 -10.16
C HIS A 216 -13.41 -15.71 -9.34
N LEU A 217 -13.18 -16.60 -8.37
CA LEU A 217 -14.23 -17.14 -7.51
C LEU A 217 -14.93 -16.04 -6.72
N MET A 218 -14.14 -15.11 -6.14
CA MET A 218 -14.66 -14.02 -5.33
C MET A 218 -15.37 -12.94 -6.15
N THR A 219 -15.07 -12.82 -7.44
CA THR A 219 -15.54 -11.71 -8.28
C THR A 219 -16.37 -12.15 -9.50
N HIS A 220 -16.80 -13.44 -9.58
CA HIS A 220 -17.53 -13.93 -10.75
C HIS A 220 -19.00 -13.43 -10.82
N LYS A 221 -19.59 -13.03 -9.69
CA LYS A 221 -20.92 -12.44 -9.61
C LYS A 221 -20.85 -11.01 -9.14
N THR A 222 -21.71 -10.15 -9.64
CA THR A 222 -21.77 -8.73 -9.28
C THR A 222 -21.95 -8.53 -7.77
N ASP A 223 -22.81 -9.32 -7.12
CA ASP A 223 -23.02 -9.24 -5.67
C ASP A 223 -21.76 -9.59 -4.87
N ASN A 224 -20.99 -10.59 -5.34
CA ASN A 224 -19.70 -10.95 -4.72
C ASN A 224 -18.66 -9.84 -4.94
N GLN A 225 -18.66 -9.18 -6.12
CA GLN A 225 -17.78 -8.04 -6.38
C GLN A 225 -18.06 -6.88 -5.42
N LEU A 226 -19.34 -6.60 -5.14
CA LEU A 226 -19.74 -5.56 -4.19
C LEU A 226 -19.28 -5.83 -2.75
N VAL A 227 -19.14 -7.11 -2.38
CA VAL A 227 -18.62 -7.50 -1.07
C VAL A 227 -17.09 -7.53 -1.05
N PHE A 228 -16.47 -8.05 -2.11
CA PHE A 228 -15.01 -8.20 -2.21
C PHE A 228 -14.30 -6.85 -2.32
N TYR A 229 -14.84 -5.95 -3.14
CA TYR A 229 -14.34 -4.58 -3.28
C TYR A 229 -15.16 -3.65 -2.39
N ASN A 230 -14.54 -3.04 -1.39
CA ASN A 230 -15.23 -2.05 -0.57
C ASN A 230 -15.56 -0.80 -1.40
N HIS A 231 -16.85 -0.59 -1.69
CA HIS A 231 -17.33 0.53 -2.48
C HIS A 231 -17.85 1.71 -1.61
N GLU A 232 -17.87 1.59 -0.30
CA GLU A 232 -18.29 2.69 0.58
C GLU A 232 -17.44 3.95 0.37
N THR A 233 -16.21 3.77 -0.13
CA THR A 233 -15.24 4.84 -0.37
C THR A 233 -14.97 5.07 -1.86
N TRP A 234 -15.95 4.84 -2.72
CA TRP A 234 -15.77 4.94 -4.16
C TRP A 234 -15.26 6.31 -4.63
N LYS A 235 -15.79 7.43 -4.05
CA LYS A 235 -15.29 8.80 -4.35
C LYS A 235 -13.83 8.96 -3.98
N HIS A 236 -13.43 8.44 -2.83
CA HIS A 236 -12.05 8.47 -2.39
C HIS A 236 -11.13 7.71 -3.35
N LYS A 237 -11.55 6.54 -3.81
CA LYS A 237 -10.81 5.76 -4.81
C LYS A 237 -10.70 6.50 -6.15
N MET A 238 -11.76 7.18 -6.60
CA MET A 238 -11.73 8.02 -7.80
C MET A 238 -10.76 9.18 -7.64
N HIS A 239 -10.76 9.86 -6.50
CA HIS A 239 -9.80 10.93 -6.19
C HIS A 239 -8.35 10.44 -6.28
N CYS A 240 -8.02 9.33 -5.62
CA CYS A 240 -6.68 8.75 -5.70
C CYS A 240 -6.29 8.39 -7.15
N LEU A 241 -7.23 7.80 -7.90
CA LEU A 241 -7.00 7.43 -9.30
C LEU A 241 -6.74 8.67 -10.16
N GLN A 242 -7.54 9.72 -10.00
CA GLN A 242 -7.37 10.99 -10.68
C GLN A 242 -5.98 11.61 -10.40
N ALA A 243 -5.55 11.59 -9.13
CA ALA A 243 -4.24 12.10 -8.76
C ALA A 243 -3.09 11.25 -9.35
N TYR A 244 -3.24 9.92 -9.41
CA TYR A 244 -2.26 9.05 -10.07
C TYR A 244 -2.11 9.35 -11.56
N LEU A 245 -3.20 9.70 -12.25
CA LEU A 245 -3.15 10.03 -13.67
C LEU A 245 -2.62 11.45 -13.92
N ALA A 246 -2.94 12.39 -13.03
CA ALA A 246 -2.67 13.82 -13.26
C ALA A 246 -1.32 14.28 -12.72
N LEU A 247 -0.84 13.71 -11.61
CA LEU A 247 0.36 14.20 -10.93
C LEU A 247 1.61 13.43 -11.36
N PRO A 248 2.72 14.13 -11.64
CA PRO A 248 3.95 13.52 -12.12
C PRO A 248 4.76 12.94 -10.94
N TYR A 249 4.20 11.96 -10.22
CA TYR A 249 4.90 11.29 -9.13
C TYR A 249 6.19 10.62 -9.62
N ASP A 250 7.33 11.22 -9.26
CA ASP A 250 8.66 10.75 -9.60
C ASP A 250 9.64 11.03 -8.45
N PHE A 251 10.00 9.99 -7.72
CA PHE A 251 10.88 10.04 -6.56
C PHE A 251 12.30 9.53 -6.88
N ARG A 252 12.69 9.46 -8.14
CA ARG A 252 14.02 8.94 -8.53
C ARG A 252 15.17 9.76 -7.92
N HIS A 253 14.97 11.04 -7.75
CA HIS A 253 15.95 11.94 -7.11
C HIS A 253 16.18 11.64 -5.62
N VAL A 254 15.22 10.96 -4.94
CA VAL A 254 15.36 10.55 -3.54
C VAL A 254 16.29 9.35 -3.39
N ALA A 255 16.42 8.52 -4.45
CA ALA A 255 17.16 7.27 -4.37
C ALA A 255 18.61 7.45 -3.92
N GLU A 256 19.32 8.46 -4.44
CA GLU A 256 20.73 8.71 -4.14
C GLU A 256 20.97 9.16 -2.69
N THR A 257 19.97 9.74 -2.05
CA THR A 257 20.03 10.24 -0.66
C THR A 257 19.66 9.19 0.36
N LEU A 258 19.07 8.06 -0.06
CA LEU A 258 18.56 7.02 0.81
C LEU A 258 19.68 6.06 1.26
N THR A 259 20.46 6.47 2.23
CA THR A 259 21.64 5.72 2.71
C THR A 259 21.33 4.63 3.74
N ILE A 260 20.10 4.57 4.29
CA ILE A 260 19.66 3.49 5.17
C ILE A 260 19.64 2.14 4.43
N PRO A 261 19.74 1.00 5.15
CA PRO A 261 19.57 -0.31 4.54
C PRO A 261 18.17 -0.46 3.92
N VAL A 262 18.11 -0.84 2.64
CA VAL A 262 16.88 -1.11 1.90
C VAL A 262 16.88 -2.55 1.41
N VAL A 263 15.76 -3.25 1.58
CA VAL A 263 15.48 -4.51 0.91
C VAL A 263 14.38 -4.29 -0.11
N ASN A 264 14.66 -4.50 -1.39
CA ASN A 264 13.65 -4.53 -2.45
C ASN A 264 13.14 -5.95 -2.63
N LEU A 265 11.88 -6.20 -2.25
CA LEU A 265 11.18 -7.45 -2.49
C LEU A 265 10.39 -7.34 -3.79
N ILE A 266 10.80 -8.11 -4.79
CA ILE A 266 10.32 -8.02 -6.17
C ILE A 266 9.51 -9.26 -6.53
N GLY A 267 8.30 -9.07 -7.04
CA GLY A 267 7.53 -10.11 -7.70
C GLY A 267 8.08 -10.36 -9.11
N GLY A 268 8.73 -11.50 -9.33
CA GLY A 268 9.41 -11.82 -10.60
C GLY A 268 8.49 -11.93 -11.83
N ARG A 269 7.16 -11.87 -11.62
CA ARG A 269 6.12 -11.82 -12.65
C ARG A 269 5.16 -10.65 -12.47
N SER A 270 5.60 -9.61 -11.77
CA SER A 270 4.77 -8.41 -11.57
C SER A 270 4.42 -7.78 -12.93
N GLN A 271 3.12 -7.53 -13.13
CA GLN A 271 2.61 -6.83 -14.30
C GLN A 271 2.29 -5.36 -14.00
N LEU A 272 2.34 -4.96 -12.72
CA LEU A 272 2.19 -3.56 -12.32
C LEU A 272 3.50 -2.81 -12.45
N TYR A 273 4.60 -3.44 -11.98
CA TYR A 273 5.94 -2.87 -12.11
C TYR A 273 6.89 -3.93 -12.63
N ASP A 274 7.44 -3.71 -13.82
CA ASP A 274 8.35 -4.64 -14.47
C ASP A 274 9.54 -4.94 -13.54
N PRO A 275 9.83 -6.22 -13.23
CA PRO A 275 10.91 -6.63 -12.33
C PRO A 275 12.28 -6.08 -12.72
N LYS A 276 12.55 -5.92 -14.01
CA LYS A 276 13.80 -5.33 -14.51
C LYS A 276 13.99 -3.90 -14.02
N TRP A 277 12.92 -3.11 -14.02
CA TRP A 277 12.98 -1.73 -13.56
C TRP A 277 13.02 -1.63 -12.03
N GLN A 278 12.42 -2.59 -11.32
CA GLN A 278 12.55 -2.69 -9.86
C GLN A 278 14.00 -3.05 -9.47
N SER A 279 14.67 -3.95 -10.20
CA SER A 279 16.11 -4.21 -10.03
C SER A 279 16.96 -2.97 -10.34
N ARG A 280 16.53 -2.13 -11.30
CA ARG A 280 17.19 -0.85 -11.56
C ARG A 280 17.08 0.10 -10.36
N VAL A 281 15.94 0.13 -9.66
CA VAL A 281 15.79 0.88 -8.39
C VAL A 281 16.81 0.40 -7.38
N THR A 282 16.98 -0.93 -7.21
CA THR A 282 18.00 -1.47 -6.29
C THR A 282 19.40 -0.94 -6.60
N GLN A 283 19.75 -0.84 -7.89
CA GLN A 283 21.06 -0.33 -8.33
C GLN A 283 21.24 1.18 -8.10
N MET A 284 20.15 1.95 -8.04
CA MET A 284 20.19 3.40 -7.76
C MET A 284 20.37 3.71 -6.28
N LEU A 285 20.03 2.79 -5.39
CA LEU A 285 20.07 2.97 -3.95
C LEU A 285 21.47 2.61 -3.40
N PRO A 286 22.10 3.48 -2.58
CA PRO A 286 23.47 3.26 -2.08
C PRO A 286 23.65 2.02 -1.21
N ASN A 287 22.60 1.62 -0.49
CA ASN A 287 22.66 0.53 0.49
C ASN A 287 21.43 -0.39 0.36
N ALA A 288 21.26 -0.97 -0.84
CA ALA A 288 20.12 -1.82 -1.12
C ALA A 288 20.52 -3.24 -1.52
N THR A 289 19.66 -4.18 -1.16
CA THR A 289 19.67 -5.57 -1.65
C THR A 289 18.33 -5.90 -2.27
N GLU A 290 18.28 -6.87 -3.16
CA GLU A 290 17.02 -7.34 -3.74
C GLU A 290 16.75 -8.80 -3.39
N VAL A 291 15.48 -9.12 -3.26
CA VAL A 291 14.97 -10.49 -3.17
C VAL A 291 13.87 -10.65 -4.21
N ILE A 292 14.13 -11.47 -5.22
CA ILE A 292 13.14 -11.75 -6.27
C ILE A 292 12.39 -13.04 -5.92
N LEU A 293 11.07 -12.98 -5.87
CA LEU A 293 10.20 -14.14 -5.80
C LEU A 293 9.75 -14.51 -7.22
N PRO A 294 10.40 -15.50 -7.88
CA PRO A 294 10.36 -15.64 -9.35
C PRO A 294 8.98 -16.05 -9.90
N LYS A 295 8.09 -16.53 -9.05
CA LYS A 295 6.72 -16.94 -9.43
C LYS A 295 5.64 -15.99 -8.93
N SER A 296 5.98 -14.93 -8.20
CA SER A 296 5.03 -13.94 -7.66
C SER A 296 4.75 -12.82 -8.64
N GLY A 297 3.52 -12.35 -8.69
CA GLY A 297 3.16 -11.05 -9.24
C GLY A 297 3.31 -9.94 -8.19
N HIS A 298 2.62 -8.82 -8.42
CA HIS A 298 2.58 -7.65 -7.54
C HIS A 298 1.97 -7.96 -6.17
N ALA A 299 0.91 -8.76 -6.13
CA ALA A 299 0.27 -9.19 -4.87
C ALA A 299 1.12 -10.25 -4.15
N VAL A 300 2.32 -9.87 -3.74
CA VAL A 300 3.34 -10.78 -3.18
C VAL A 300 2.82 -11.62 -2.00
N PRO A 301 2.09 -11.05 -1.01
CA PRO A 301 1.54 -11.85 0.09
C PRO A 301 0.54 -12.91 -0.35
N LEU A 302 -0.21 -12.66 -1.42
CA LEU A 302 -1.20 -13.59 -1.97
C LEU A 302 -0.54 -14.68 -2.82
N ASP A 303 0.39 -14.29 -3.70
CA ASP A 303 1.04 -15.21 -4.65
C ASP A 303 2.10 -16.09 -3.99
N ALA A 304 2.84 -15.55 -3.04
CA ALA A 304 3.98 -16.20 -2.41
C ALA A 304 4.01 -16.01 -0.88
N PRO A 305 2.97 -16.43 -0.13
CA PRO A 305 2.82 -16.13 1.30
C PRO A 305 4.00 -16.60 2.16
N VAL A 306 4.55 -17.78 1.88
CA VAL A 306 5.72 -18.31 2.60
C VAL A 306 7.00 -17.54 2.24
N GLY A 307 7.16 -17.16 0.98
CA GLY A 307 8.26 -16.32 0.52
C GLY A 307 8.23 -14.95 1.16
N PHE A 308 7.07 -14.31 1.12
CA PHE A 308 6.83 -13.02 1.78
C PHE A 308 7.18 -13.06 3.28
N TYR A 309 6.64 -14.08 4.00
CA TYR A 309 6.94 -14.24 5.42
C TYR A 309 8.45 -14.40 5.69
N LYS A 310 9.16 -15.19 4.88
CA LYS A 310 10.61 -15.39 5.05
C LYS A 310 11.39 -14.10 4.84
N VAL A 311 11.04 -13.32 3.82
CA VAL A 311 11.69 -12.03 3.54
C VAL A 311 11.40 -11.03 4.65
N LEU A 312 10.14 -10.88 5.06
CA LEU A 312 9.76 -10.00 6.17
C LEU A 312 10.51 -10.38 7.45
N LYS A 313 10.57 -11.67 7.78
CA LYS A 313 11.31 -12.16 8.94
C LYS A 313 12.82 -11.87 8.84
N GLY A 314 13.43 -12.14 7.68
CA GLY A 314 14.84 -11.86 7.43
C GLY A 314 15.17 -10.37 7.56
N PHE A 315 14.34 -9.51 6.97
CA PHE A 315 14.43 -8.06 7.11
C PHE A 315 14.38 -7.62 8.58
N LEU A 316 13.45 -8.18 9.36
CA LEU A 316 13.31 -7.84 10.78
C LEU A 316 14.48 -8.36 11.64
N GLU A 317 15.06 -9.50 11.29
CA GLU A 317 16.22 -10.11 11.98
C GLU A 317 17.57 -9.56 11.49
N ASN A 318 17.57 -8.63 10.53
CA ASN A 318 18.79 -8.03 9.95
C ASN A 318 19.73 -9.07 9.30
N LYS A 319 19.14 -9.99 8.51
CA LYS A 319 19.82 -11.09 7.82
C LYS A 319 19.78 -10.91 6.32
#